data_e510414d47138b6dad2e9d280f969346
#
_entry.id   e510414d47138b6dad2e9d280f969346
#
_cell.length_a   1.000
_cell.length_b   1.000
_cell.length_c   1.000
_cell.angle_alpha   90.00
_cell.angle_beta   90.00
_cell.angle_gamma   90.00
#
_symmetry.space_group_name_H-M   'P 1'
#
loop_
_entity.id
_entity.type
_entity.pdbx_description
1 polymer ?
#
loop_
_entity_poly.entity_id
_entity_poly.type
_entity_poly.pdbx_seq_one_letter_code
_entity_poly.pdbx_strand_id
1 'polypeptide(L)'
;MRLTILHTNDIHGRVDGLARVATLVARIREETPRRVLYLDAGDVEETTNRLSNITKGAAMHRLLSAAGCDAATVGNAAWLRYGPQVIADHARVARYPLLLANLKPVEGVHDSVLLGNVGVIGVTASFAGYFGESISFGIEALPEIPLVRELARDLRQRGAELVVVLSHLGYEADEAPIDDKRLAHELDGQIDLVICAHSHHLLPGGDRIGGVVLASAGEYAQHLGRIEIDGDRIGVSVIPVPDETPPHPDVIAEAERIEPEVEAFLGETLGEVDRPLDGDWIADMLRERMAAEVGLAVAGQVLSGEPLPPGPVVRGPLWDVCDSSANPGVATISGERLRRMIEVGRSPAWIEERRRPLRGRTHERLHVSGLDPAQIDAGREYVVGATDYELESYGGLVERDWNLRPRYDFPIIVREAIEEHLRR
;
A
#
# COMPACT_ATOMS: atom_id res chain seq x y z
N MET A 1 -2.67 -30.83 19.30
CA MET A 1 -3.63 -29.77 19.68
C MET A 1 -4.87 -29.78 18.78
N ARG A 2 -5.98 -29.12 19.17
CA ARG A 2 -7.16 -28.89 18.30
C ARG A 2 -7.43 -27.41 18.22
N LEU A 3 -7.41 -26.84 17.01
CA LEU A 3 -7.49 -25.41 16.78
C LEU A 3 -8.09 -25.16 15.39
N THR A 4 -8.87 -24.09 15.26
CA THR A 4 -9.23 -23.49 13.97
C THR A 4 -8.53 -22.14 13.87
N ILE A 5 -7.84 -21.89 12.78
CA ILE A 5 -7.34 -20.56 12.41
C ILE A 5 -8.16 -20.06 11.23
N LEU A 6 -8.76 -18.91 11.39
CA LEU A 6 -9.35 -18.13 10.33
C LEU A 6 -8.33 -17.07 9.91
N HIS A 7 -8.26 -16.74 8.63
CA HIS A 7 -7.33 -15.70 8.20
C HIS A 7 -7.84 -14.89 7.02
N THR A 8 -7.35 -13.67 6.96
CA THR A 8 -7.45 -12.77 5.82
C THR A 8 -6.06 -12.26 5.44
N ASN A 9 -5.97 -11.69 4.28
CA ASN A 9 -4.81 -10.99 3.74
C ASN A 9 -5.29 -10.04 2.64
N ASP A 10 -4.53 -8.98 2.38
CA ASP A 10 -4.74 -8.06 1.26
C ASP A 10 -6.19 -7.53 1.19
N ILE A 11 -6.72 -7.07 2.31
CA ILE A 11 -8.10 -6.53 2.40
C ILE A 11 -8.22 -5.22 1.62
N HIS A 12 -7.14 -4.43 1.55
CA HIS A 12 -7.04 -3.22 0.75
C HIS A 12 -8.26 -2.29 0.88
N GLY A 13 -8.57 -1.87 2.12
CA GLY A 13 -9.59 -0.87 2.40
C GLY A 13 -11.04 -1.30 2.12
N ARG A 14 -11.32 -2.60 1.91
CA ARG A 14 -12.67 -3.11 1.64
C ARG A 14 -13.48 -3.21 2.91
N VAL A 15 -14.01 -2.07 3.39
CA VAL A 15 -14.78 -1.97 4.65
C VAL A 15 -15.97 -2.92 4.65
N ASP A 16 -16.77 -2.94 3.58
CA ASP A 16 -17.94 -3.82 3.47
C ASP A 16 -17.55 -5.30 3.45
N GLY A 17 -16.46 -5.64 2.75
CA GLY A 17 -15.92 -6.99 2.73
C GLY A 17 -15.45 -7.42 4.11
N LEU A 18 -14.70 -6.58 4.82
CA LEU A 18 -14.26 -6.84 6.19
C LEU A 18 -15.43 -7.01 7.15
N ALA A 19 -16.50 -6.20 7.02
CA ALA A 19 -17.69 -6.31 7.83
C ALA A 19 -18.42 -7.66 7.63
N ARG A 20 -18.46 -8.18 6.37
CA ARG A 20 -18.99 -9.51 6.07
C ARG A 20 -18.09 -10.63 6.59
N VAL A 21 -16.77 -10.50 6.42
CA VAL A 21 -15.80 -11.42 7.03
C VAL A 21 -15.99 -11.52 8.53
N ALA A 22 -16.15 -10.39 9.22
CA ALA A 22 -16.39 -10.35 10.67
C ALA A 22 -17.63 -11.15 11.08
N THR A 23 -18.72 -11.09 10.29
CA THR A 23 -19.92 -11.90 10.52
C THR A 23 -19.63 -13.40 10.42
N LEU A 24 -18.83 -13.80 9.41
CA LEU A 24 -18.43 -15.21 9.26
C LEU A 24 -17.53 -15.65 10.42
N VAL A 25 -16.58 -14.80 10.82
CA VAL A 25 -15.68 -15.06 11.95
C VAL A 25 -16.50 -15.27 13.24
N ALA A 26 -17.44 -14.37 13.54
CA ALA A 26 -18.30 -14.46 14.72
C ALA A 26 -19.13 -15.74 14.71
N ARG A 27 -19.79 -16.05 13.60
CA ARG A 27 -20.57 -17.28 13.42
C ARG A 27 -19.74 -18.54 13.63
N ILE A 28 -18.54 -18.61 13.01
CA ILE A 28 -17.67 -19.78 13.17
C ILE A 28 -17.19 -19.94 14.60
N ARG A 29 -16.91 -18.84 15.31
CA ARG A 29 -16.56 -18.87 16.74
C ARG A 29 -17.68 -19.43 17.60
N GLU A 30 -18.93 -19.06 17.32
CA GLU A 30 -20.12 -19.57 18.06
C GLU A 30 -20.38 -21.04 17.76
N GLU A 31 -20.25 -21.48 16.51
CA GLU A 31 -20.55 -22.83 16.07
C GLU A 31 -19.42 -23.84 16.38
N THR A 32 -18.20 -23.36 16.60
CA THR A 32 -17.02 -24.20 16.75
C THR A 32 -16.68 -24.44 18.22
N PRO A 33 -16.76 -25.69 18.76
CA PRO A 33 -16.52 -25.96 20.18
C PRO A 33 -15.04 -25.91 20.59
N ARG A 34 -14.13 -25.73 19.66
CA ARG A 34 -12.68 -25.57 19.88
C ARG A 34 -12.28 -24.11 19.78
N ARG A 35 -11.07 -23.81 20.22
CA ARG A 35 -10.51 -22.46 20.08
C ARG A 35 -10.45 -22.05 18.61
N VAL A 36 -10.83 -20.81 18.33
CA VAL A 36 -10.74 -20.16 17.02
C VAL A 36 -9.87 -18.92 17.15
N LEU A 37 -8.82 -18.82 16.34
CA LEU A 37 -8.02 -17.60 16.15
C LEU A 37 -8.40 -16.97 14.81
N TYR A 38 -8.44 -15.64 14.76
CA TYR A 38 -8.54 -14.88 13.52
C TYR A 38 -7.27 -14.04 13.33
N LEU A 39 -6.52 -14.31 12.26
CA LEU A 39 -5.23 -13.70 11.95
C LEU A 39 -5.31 -12.96 10.61
N ASP A 40 -4.50 -11.91 10.45
CA ASP A 40 -4.42 -11.16 9.20
C ASP A 40 -2.97 -11.04 8.73
N ALA A 41 -2.71 -11.30 7.45
CA ALA A 41 -1.36 -11.33 6.88
C ALA A 41 -0.96 -10.03 6.17
N GLY A 42 -1.59 -8.90 6.53
CA GLY A 42 -1.17 -7.56 6.12
C GLY A 42 -1.92 -7.00 4.91
N ASP A 43 -1.61 -5.76 4.58
CA ASP A 43 -2.26 -4.93 3.57
C ASP A 43 -3.79 -4.84 3.80
N VAL A 44 -4.18 -4.56 5.05
CA VAL A 44 -5.56 -4.20 5.36
C VAL A 44 -5.88 -2.80 4.83
N GLU A 45 -4.87 -1.94 4.69
CA GLU A 45 -4.95 -0.56 4.23
C GLU A 45 -5.01 -0.46 2.70
N GLU A 46 -5.47 0.71 2.21
CA GLU A 46 -5.47 1.05 0.80
C GLU A 46 -5.43 2.57 0.60
N THR A 47 -4.66 3.01 -0.37
CA THR A 47 -4.50 4.43 -0.70
C THR A 47 -5.61 4.97 -1.60
N THR A 48 -6.36 4.10 -2.27
CA THR A 48 -7.49 4.49 -3.12
C THR A 48 -8.83 4.52 -2.36
N ASN A 49 -8.91 3.87 -1.20
CA ASN A 49 -10.08 3.97 -0.34
C ASN A 49 -10.02 5.23 0.52
N ARG A 50 -11.08 6.05 0.47
CA ARG A 50 -11.14 7.36 1.14
C ARG A 50 -10.91 7.25 2.64
N LEU A 51 -11.63 6.37 3.34
CA LEU A 51 -11.50 6.18 4.79
C LEU A 51 -10.07 5.76 5.17
N SER A 52 -9.53 4.77 4.46
CA SER A 52 -8.16 4.28 4.69
C SER A 52 -7.13 5.37 4.40
N ASN A 53 -7.23 6.04 3.25
CA ASN A 53 -6.26 7.03 2.82
C ASN A 53 -6.22 8.28 3.74
N ILE A 54 -7.39 8.82 4.12
CA ILE A 54 -7.47 10.00 5.00
C ILE A 54 -6.86 9.72 6.35
N THR A 55 -7.13 8.54 6.91
CA THR A 55 -6.60 8.11 8.21
C THR A 55 -5.22 7.46 8.10
N LYS A 56 -4.60 7.48 6.91
CA LYS A 56 -3.32 6.82 6.64
C LYS A 56 -3.29 5.35 7.09
N GLY A 57 -4.41 4.64 6.91
CA GLY A 57 -4.59 3.25 7.31
C GLY A 57 -5.12 3.01 8.72
N ALA A 58 -5.01 3.97 9.64
CA ALA A 58 -5.40 3.77 11.05
C ALA A 58 -6.85 3.32 11.23
N ALA A 59 -7.79 3.81 10.41
CA ALA A 59 -9.17 3.37 10.42
C ALA A 59 -9.30 1.87 10.16
N MET A 60 -8.54 1.33 9.21
CA MET A 60 -8.63 -0.08 8.86
C MET A 60 -8.18 -0.99 10.01
N HIS A 61 -7.16 -0.61 10.77
CA HIS A 61 -6.75 -1.33 11.98
C HIS A 61 -7.80 -1.27 13.11
N ARG A 62 -8.54 -0.16 13.23
CA ARG A 62 -9.70 -0.06 14.15
C ARG A 62 -10.81 -1.00 13.71
N LEU A 63 -11.12 -1.05 12.41
CA LEU A 63 -12.13 -1.95 11.85
C LEU A 63 -11.74 -3.43 11.97
N LEU A 64 -10.47 -3.76 11.71
CA LEU A 64 -9.95 -5.11 11.88
C LEU A 64 -10.00 -5.55 13.37
N SER A 65 -9.78 -4.60 14.29
CA SER A 65 -9.99 -4.83 15.73
C SER A 65 -11.47 -5.11 16.06
N ALA A 66 -12.41 -4.37 15.46
CA ALA A 66 -13.85 -4.59 15.62
C ALA A 66 -14.29 -5.92 14.99
N ALA A 67 -13.61 -6.39 13.95
CA ALA A 67 -13.81 -7.72 13.36
C ALA A 67 -13.27 -8.86 14.23
N GLY A 68 -12.58 -8.53 15.33
CA GLY A 68 -12.10 -9.51 16.31
C GLY A 68 -10.80 -10.19 15.90
N CYS A 69 -9.91 -9.52 15.19
CA CYS A 69 -8.57 -10.02 14.89
C CYS A 69 -7.76 -10.28 16.18
N ASP A 70 -7.03 -11.38 16.22
CA ASP A 70 -6.19 -11.78 17.36
C ASP A 70 -4.72 -11.40 17.18
N ALA A 71 -4.23 -11.29 15.93
CA ALA A 71 -2.92 -10.75 15.56
C ALA A 71 -2.88 -10.46 14.06
N ALA A 72 -2.10 -9.47 13.66
CA ALA A 72 -1.86 -9.16 12.25
C ALA A 72 -0.40 -8.83 12.00
N THR A 73 0.07 -9.02 10.76
CA THR A 73 1.36 -8.47 10.33
C THR A 73 1.17 -7.15 9.58
N VAL A 74 2.26 -6.40 9.46
CA VAL A 74 2.30 -5.19 8.63
C VAL A 74 2.49 -5.59 7.18
N GLY A 75 1.63 -5.09 6.30
CA GLY A 75 1.84 -5.14 4.85
C GLY A 75 2.74 -4.01 4.35
N ASN A 76 2.81 -3.80 3.04
CA ASN A 76 3.62 -2.74 2.45
C ASN A 76 2.84 -1.48 2.06
N ALA A 77 1.52 -1.58 1.84
CA ALA A 77 0.72 -0.51 1.25
C ALA A 77 0.82 0.82 2.00
N ALA A 78 0.71 0.81 3.33
CA ALA A 78 0.70 2.05 4.10
C ALA A 78 2.09 2.66 4.27
N TRP A 79 3.09 1.90 4.69
CA TRP A 79 4.40 2.47 5.00
C TRP A 79 5.18 2.89 3.75
N LEU A 80 5.00 2.20 2.64
CA LEU A 80 5.55 2.64 1.36
C LEU A 80 4.96 3.99 0.92
N ARG A 81 3.68 4.21 1.23
CA ARG A 81 2.97 5.43 0.83
C ARG A 81 3.19 6.59 1.81
N TYR A 82 3.14 6.34 3.11
CA TYR A 82 3.11 7.39 4.14
C TYR A 82 4.40 7.46 4.97
N GLY A 83 5.33 6.56 4.75
CA GLY A 83 6.52 6.38 5.57
C GLY A 83 6.29 5.48 6.79
N PRO A 84 7.37 4.95 7.40
CA PRO A 84 7.29 3.94 8.46
C PRO A 84 6.68 4.44 9.77
N GLN A 85 6.61 5.75 9.99
CA GLN A 85 6.02 6.34 11.19
C GLN A 85 4.55 5.97 11.37
N VAL A 86 3.82 5.69 10.27
CA VAL A 86 2.40 5.30 10.36
C VAL A 86 2.20 3.95 11.03
N ILE A 87 3.21 3.08 11.01
CA ILE A 87 3.13 1.77 11.65
C ILE A 87 2.94 1.91 13.17
N ALA A 88 3.63 2.87 13.80
CA ALA A 88 3.44 3.18 15.21
C ALA A 88 2.03 3.71 15.51
N ASP A 89 1.45 4.49 14.59
CA ASP A 89 0.06 4.95 14.70
C ASP A 89 -0.93 3.80 14.57
N HIS A 90 -0.69 2.87 13.63
CA HIS A 90 -1.47 1.66 13.47
C HIS A 90 -1.43 0.78 14.74
N ALA A 91 -0.24 0.54 15.27
CA ALA A 91 -0.05 -0.23 16.50
C ALA A 91 -0.76 0.39 17.71
N ARG A 92 -0.85 1.73 17.76
CA ARG A 92 -1.53 2.46 18.85
C ARG A 92 -3.04 2.29 18.83
N VAL A 93 -3.65 2.16 17.65
CA VAL A 93 -5.10 2.03 17.49
C VAL A 93 -5.57 0.57 17.39
N ALA A 94 -4.70 -0.35 17.00
CA ALA A 94 -4.96 -1.77 16.97
C ALA A 94 -5.18 -2.32 18.40
N ARG A 95 -6.20 -3.16 18.58
CA ARG A 95 -6.48 -3.87 19.86
C ARG A 95 -5.94 -5.30 19.84
N TYR A 96 -5.05 -5.58 18.92
CA TYR A 96 -4.34 -6.85 18.74
C TYR A 96 -2.85 -6.57 18.55
N PRO A 97 -1.95 -7.52 18.80
CA PRO A 97 -0.54 -7.38 18.48
C PRO A 97 -0.33 -7.18 16.98
N LEU A 98 0.24 -6.03 16.60
CA LEU A 98 0.73 -5.80 15.26
C LEU A 98 2.18 -6.29 15.17
N LEU A 99 2.48 -7.15 14.20
CA LEU A 99 3.73 -7.89 14.10
C LEU A 99 4.58 -7.37 12.94
N LEU A 100 5.88 -7.19 13.20
CA LEU A 100 6.86 -6.81 12.18
C LEU A 100 8.28 -7.13 12.67
N ALA A 101 8.85 -8.22 12.23
CA ALA A 101 10.17 -8.66 12.67
C ALA A 101 11.31 -8.11 11.82
N ASN A 102 11.13 -8.06 10.49
CA ASN A 102 12.24 -7.87 9.55
C ASN A 102 12.50 -6.42 9.10
N LEU A 103 11.80 -5.42 9.64
CA LEU A 103 12.12 -3.99 9.42
C LEU A 103 12.42 -3.31 10.75
N LYS A 104 13.54 -2.59 10.86
CA LYS A 104 13.97 -1.90 12.08
C LYS A 104 14.64 -0.55 11.78
N PRO A 105 14.52 0.45 12.68
CA PRO A 105 13.66 0.43 13.85
C PRO A 105 12.22 0.81 13.53
N VAL A 106 11.25 0.14 14.14
CA VAL A 106 9.83 0.52 14.08
C VAL A 106 9.22 0.40 15.47
N GLU A 107 8.56 1.44 15.94
CA GLU A 107 7.96 1.50 17.26
C GLU A 107 6.56 0.87 17.32
N GLY A 108 6.18 0.37 18.50
CA GLY A 108 4.82 -0.11 18.79
C GLY A 108 4.46 -1.47 18.23
N VAL A 109 5.36 -2.12 17.47
CA VAL A 109 5.16 -3.47 16.91
C VAL A 109 5.96 -4.51 17.67
N HIS A 110 5.58 -5.77 17.50
CA HIS A 110 6.26 -6.93 18.07
C HIS A 110 6.86 -7.79 16.96
N ASP A 111 7.98 -8.43 17.21
CA ASP A 111 8.56 -9.38 16.25
C ASP A 111 7.71 -10.66 16.17
N SER A 112 7.17 -11.08 17.30
CA SER A 112 6.35 -12.27 17.46
C SER A 112 5.45 -12.17 18.70
N VAL A 113 4.42 -13.03 18.76
CA VAL A 113 3.56 -13.16 19.91
C VAL A 113 3.25 -14.64 20.19
N LEU A 114 3.04 -14.97 21.46
CA LEU A 114 2.57 -16.29 21.89
C LEU A 114 1.07 -16.18 22.27
N LEU A 115 0.20 -16.67 21.41
CA LEU A 115 -1.25 -16.76 21.65
C LEU A 115 -1.56 -18.15 22.22
N GLY A 116 -1.57 -18.25 23.55
CA GLY A 116 -1.65 -19.56 24.23
C GLY A 116 -0.47 -20.47 23.87
N ASN A 117 -0.73 -21.51 23.11
CA ASN A 117 0.30 -22.45 22.60
C ASN A 117 0.57 -22.28 21.09
N VAL A 118 0.17 -21.15 20.50
CA VAL A 118 0.44 -20.79 19.10
C VAL A 118 1.41 -19.62 19.07
N GLY A 119 2.61 -19.84 18.56
CA GLY A 119 3.57 -18.77 18.26
C GLY A 119 3.25 -18.16 16.91
N VAL A 120 3.21 -16.83 16.83
CA VAL A 120 2.94 -16.10 15.59
C VAL A 120 4.06 -15.10 15.36
N ILE A 121 4.65 -15.12 14.17
CA ILE A 121 5.74 -14.23 13.72
C ILE A 121 5.19 -13.40 12.55
N GLY A 122 5.53 -12.12 12.47
CA GLY A 122 5.15 -11.27 11.33
C GLY A 122 6.37 -10.83 10.52
N VAL A 123 6.30 -10.97 9.19
CA VAL A 123 7.29 -10.43 8.24
C VAL A 123 6.61 -9.74 7.07
N THR A 124 7.27 -8.72 6.53
CA THR A 124 6.76 -7.95 5.38
C THR A 124 7.78 -7.89 4.25
N ALA A 125 7.30 -7.56 3.07
CA ALA A 125 8.14 -7.29 1.91
C ALA A 125 9.08 -6.11 2.19
N SER A 126 10.37 -6.35 2.06
CA SER A 126 11.45 -5.40 2.35
C SER A 126 12.08 -4.85 1.07
N PHE A 127 11.25 -4.52 0.07
CA PHE A 127 11.74 -4.12 -1.24
C PHE A 127 12.51 -2.80 -1.22
N ALA A 128 13.83 -2.88 -1.15
CA ALA A 128 14.69 -1.78 -1.55
C ALA A 128 14.61 -1.47 -3.06
N GLY A 129 13.85 -2.24 -3.84
CA GLY A 129 13.85 -2.23 -5.29
C GLY A 129 12.68 -1.55 -5.97
N TYR A 130 11.55 -1.27 -5.27
CA TYR A 130 10.39 -0.69 -5.95
C TYR A 130 10.63 0.73 -6.48
N PHE A 131 11.51 1.50 -5.83
CA PHE A 131 11.86 2.87 -6.24
C PHE A 131 13.32 3.24 -5.93
N GLY A 132 14.22 2.27 -5.87
CA GLY A 132 15.63 2.49 -5.62
C GLY A 132 15.97 2.95 -4.18
N GLU A 133 17.21 3.36 -3.98
CA GLU A 133 17.76 3.78 -2.67
C GLU A 133 17.02 4.96 -2.03
N SER A 134 16.19 5.68 -2.80
CA SER A 134 15.45 6.86 -2.33
C SER A 134 14.27 6.54 -1.40
N ILE A 135 13.81 5.28 -1.32
CA ILE A 135 12.77 4.83 -0.37
C ILE A 135 13.34 4.41 0.99
N SER A 136 14.63 4.44 1.16
CA SER A 136 15.22 4.15 2.46
C SER A 136 14.84 5.25 3.46
N PHE A 137 13.66 5.14 4.06
CA PHE A 137 13.21 5.98 5.19
C PHE A 137 14.05 5.77 6.46
N GLY A 138 15.30 5.33 6.33
CA GLY A 138 16.15 4.98 7.47
C GLY A 138 15.73 3.67 8.16
N ILE A 139 14.98 2.80 7.46
CA ILE A 139 14.64 1.47 7.94
C ILE A 139 15.65 0.48 7.39
N GLU A 140 16.13 -0.40 8.24
CA GLU A 140 16.96 -1.53 7.86
C GLU A 140 16.10 -2.78 7.69
N ALA A 141 16.22 -3.43 6.53
CA ALA A 141 15.65 -4.75 6.29
C ALA A 141 16.59 -5.83 6.84
N LEU A 142 16.07 -6.61 7.77
CA LEU A 142 16.80 -7.74 8.33
C LEU A 142 16.54 -9.01 7.52
N PRO A 143 17.55 -9.90 7.37
CA PRO A 143 17.37 -11.14 6.63
C PRO A 143 16.31 -12.04 7.29
N GLU A 144 15.26 -12.40 6.56
CA GLU A 144 14.07 -13.07 7.06
C GLU A 144 14.36 -14.47 7.62
N ILE A 145 15.11 -15.29 6.88
CA ILE A 145 15.35 -16.70 7.24
C ILE A 145 16.06 -16.87 8.58
N PRO A 146 17.23 -16.23 8.85
CA PRO A 146 17.88 -16.37 10.15
C PRO A 146 17.04 -15.78 11.28
N LEU A 147 16.33 -14.68 11.02
CA LEU A 147 15.49 -14.01 12.00
C LEU A 147 14.28 -14.89 12.39
N VAL A 148 13.51 -15.38 11.42
CA VAL A 148 12.36 -16.25 11.69
C VAL A 148 12.79 -17.55 12.37
N ARG A 149 13.96 -18.11 12.01
CA ARG A 149 14.53 -19.28 12.66
C ARG A 149 14.81 -19.05 14.15
N GLU A 150 15.36 -17.90 14.50
CA GLU A 150 15.61 -17.53 15.90
C GLU A 150 14.32 -17.35 16.67
N LEU A 151 13.36 -16.58 16.12
CA LEU A 151 12.06 -16.34 16.74
C LEU A 151 11.24 -17.63 16.92
N ALA A 152 11.26 -18.51 15.92
CA ALA A 152 10.59 -19.81 16.01
C ALA A 152 11.17 -20.67 17.16
N ARG A 153 12.51 -20.67 17.32
CA ARG A 153 13.17 -21.36 18.43
C ARG A 153 12.78 -20.78 19.79
N ASP A 154 12.76 -19.45 19.92
CA ASP A 154 12.32 -18.77 21.15
C ASP A 154 10.87 -19.13 21.48
N LEU A 155 9.97 -19.04 20.51
CA LEU A 155 8.57 -19.39 20.69
C LEU A 155 8.38 -20.86 21.13
N ARG A 156 9.12 -21.79 20.53
CA ARG A 156 9.14 -23.22 20.94
C ARG A 156 9.61 -23.38 22.38
N GLN A 157 10.67 -22.67 22.78
CA GLN A 157 11.16 -22.70 24.17
C GLN A 157 10.13 -22.13 25.16
N ARG A 158 9.32 -21.18 24.72
CA ARG A 158 8.22 -20.58 25.50
C ARG A 158 6.93 -21.41 25.48
N GLY A 159 6.95 -22.59 24.85
CA GLY A 159 5.84 -23.54 24.86
C GLY A 159 4.92 -23.50 23.63
N ALA A 160 5.35 -22.91 22.52
CA ALA A 160 4.57 -22.98 21.29
C ALA A 160 4.53 -24.42 20.75
N GLU A 161 3.33 -24.99 20.61
CA GLU A 161 3.09 -26.27 19.93
C GLU A 161 2.94 -26.09 18.42
N LEU A 162 2.56 -24.89 17.96
CA LEU A 162 2.42 -24.49 16.58
C LEU A 162 3.16 -23.17 16.37
N VAL A 163 3.94 -23.06 15.29
CA VAL A 163 4.58 -21.80 14.87
C VAL A 163 4.03 -21.39 13.52
N VAL A 164 3.38 -20.23 13.48
CA VAL A 164 2.75 -19.62 12.31
C VAL A 164 3.57 -18.40 11.91
N VAL A 165 3.86 -18.26 10.63
CA VAL A 165 4.40 -17.03 10.05
C VAL A 165 3.29 -16.33 9.29
N LEU A 166 2.93 -15.10 9.69
CA LEU A 166 2.15 -14.18 8.89
C LEU A 166 3.13 -13.50 7.93
N SER A 167 3.08 -13.87 6.68
CA SER A 167 4.07 -13.46 5.69
C SER A 167 3.46 -12.58 4.63
N HIS A 168 3.96 -11.35 4.56
CA HIS A 168 3.63 -10.42 3.49
C HIS A 168 4.78 -10.32 2.47
N LEU A 169 5.47 -11.45 2.18
CA LEU A 169 6.58 -11.53 1.22
C LEU A 169 6.11 -11.83 -0.21
N GLY A 170 4.99 -12.51 -0.36
CA GLY A 170 4.45 -12.99 -1.62
C GLY A 170 4.66 -14.50 -1.83
N TYR A 171 3.61 -15.19 -2.27
CA TYR A 171 3.64 -16.64 -2.48
C TYR A 171 4.57 -17.05 -3.63
N GLU A 172 4.52 -16.31 -4.75
CA GLU A 172 5.45 -16.37 -5.89
C GLU A 172 5.78 -14.93 -6.24
N ALA A 173 6.91 -14.43 -5.80
CA ALA A 173 7.34 -13.06 -6.03
C ALA A 173 8.66 -13.08 -6.80
N ASP A 174 8.57 -13.11 -8.12
CA ASP A 174 9.73 -13.21 -9.04
C ASP A 174 10.79 -12.11 -8.81
N GLU A 175 10.39 -10.97 -8.27
CA GLU A 175 11.28 -9.84 -8.01
C GLU A 175 11.82 -9.81 -6.57
N ALA A 176 11.30 -10.66 -5.68
CA ALA A 176 11.72 -10.70 -4.28
C ALA A 176 12.94 -11.61 -4.11
N PRO A 177 13.94 -11.21 -3.30
CA PRO A 177 15.05 -12.09 -2.94
C PRO A 177 14.58 -13.32 -2.16
N ILE A 178 13.47 -13.22 -1.43
CA ILE A 178 12.83 -14.29 -0.67
C ILE A 178 11.32 -14.17 -0.83
N ASP A 179 10.67 -15.24 -1.24
CA ASP A 179 9.23 -15.43 -1.25
C ASP A 179 8.79 -16.46 -0.19
N ASP A 180 7.47 -16.66 -0.05
CA ASP A 180 6.90 -17.58 0.92
C ASP A 180 7.31 -19.04 0.69
N LYS A 181 7.48 -19.45 -0.57
CA LYS A 181 7.91 -20.81 -0.91
C LYS A 181 9.34 -21.06 -0.46
N ARG A 182 10.23 -20.11 -0.69
CA ARG A 182 11.61 -20.21 -0.25
C ARG A 182 11.70 -20.15 1.27
N LEU A 183 10.93 -19.26 1.92
CA LEU A 183 10.84 -19.19 3.38
C LEU A 183 10.44 -20.56 3.95
N ALA A 184 9.38 -21.17 3.42
CA ALA A 184 8.90 -22.49 3.86
C ALA A 184 9.95 -23.59 3.64
N HIS A 185 10.64 -23.58 2.49
CA HIS A 185 11.70 -24.56 2.19
C HIS A 185 12.89 -24.47 3.16
N GLU A 186 13.37 -23.26 3.42
CA GLU A 186 14.56 -23.02 4.25
C GLU A 186 14.29 -23.22 5.76
N LEU A 187 13.01 -23.16 6.16
CA LEU A 187 12.58 -23.28 7.55
C LEU A 187 11.79 -24.56 7.83
N ASP A 188 11.85 -25.54 6.92
CA ASP A 188 11.22 -26.84 7.13
C ASP A 188 11.68 -27.49 8.44
N GLY A 189 10.72 -28.01 9.21
CA GLY A 189 10.93 -28.55 10.55
C GLY A 189 11.14 -27.51 11.66
N GLN A 190 11.08 -26.22 11.37
CA GLN A 190 11.21 -25.12 12.36
C GLN A 190 9.90 -24.34 12.51
N ILE A 191 9.16 -24.15 11.42
CA ILE A 191 7.82 -23.58 11.38
C ILE A 191 6.83 -24.60 10.84
N ASP A 192 5.54 -24.41 11.07
CA ASP A 192 4.50 -25.37 10.68
C ASP A 192 3.58 -24.79 9.59
N LEU A 193 3.38 -23.49 9.59
CA LEU A 193 2.38 -22.80 8.75
C LEU A 193 2.88 -21.43 8.34
N VAL A 194 2.68 -21.10 7.05
CA VAL A 194 2.83 -19.75 6.50
C VAL A 194 1.46 -19.29 5.99
N ILE A 195 0.96 -18.17 6.49
CA ILE A 195 -0.18 -17.46 5.91
C ILE A 195 0.38 -16.40 4.97
N CYS A 196 0.22 -16.64 3.67
CA CYS A 196 0.81 -15.86 2.59
C CYS A 196 -0.08 -14.69 2.18
N ALA A 197 0.55 -13.58 1.77
CA ALA A 197 -0.10 -12.35 1.32
C ALA A 197 0.68 -11.68 0.17
N HIS A 198 0.44 -10.40 -0.12
CA HIS A 198 1.14 -9.54 -1.07
C HIS A 198 0.92 -9.88 -2.55
N SER A 199 1.05 -11.11 -2.95
CA SER A 199 0.90 -11.55 -4.35
C SER A 199 -0.55 -11.92 -4.73
N HIS A 200 -1.51 -11.75 -3.81
CA HIS A 200 -2.95 -11.93 -4.00
C HIS A 200 -3.36 -13.34 -4.48
N HIS A 201 -2.50 -14.34 -4.31
CA HIS A 201 -2.83 -15.70 -4.70
C HIS A 201 -3.95 -16.27 -3.84
N LEU A 202 -4.90 -16.96 -4.47
CA LEU A 202 -5.90 -17.76 -3.78
C LEU A 202 -5.43 -19.21 -3.73
N LEU A 203 -5.31 -19.79 -2.54
CA LEU A 203 -4.90 -21.18 -2.33
C LEU A 203 -6.04 -21.99 -1.67
N PRO A 204 -7.05 -22.46 -2.44
CA PRO A 204 -8.26 -23.07 -1.88
C PRO A 204 -8.03 -24.30 -1.01
N GLY A 205 -7.00 -25.09 -1.30
CA GLY A 205 -6.58 -26.27 -0.52
C GLY A 205 -5.26 -26.11 0.19
N GLY A 206 -4.68 -24.87 0.16
CA GLY A 206 -3.31 -24.62 0.58
C GLY A 206 -2.28 -25.26 -0.36
N ASP A 207 -1.01 -25.04 -0.01
CA ASP A 207 0.13 -25.74 -0.60
C ASP A 207 1.00 -26.33 0.50
N ARG A 208 1.97 -27.18 0.15
CA ARG A 208 2.85 -27.82 1.13
C ARG A 208 4.28 -27.94 0.60
N ILE A 209 5.21 -27.42 1.37
CA ILE A 209 6.64 -27.52 1.06
C ILE A 209 7.34 -28.21 2.25
N GLY A 210 7.80 -29.44 2.04
CA GLY A 210 8.26 -30.28 3.13
C GLY A 210 7.14 -30.52 4.16
N GLY A 211 7.40 -30.22 5.42
CA GLY A 211 6.43 -30.26 6.50
C GLY A 211 5.58 -28.99 6.63
N VAL A 212 5.96 -27.89 5.99
CA VAL A 212 5.31 -26.58 6.13
C VAL A 212 4.08 -26.47 5.24
N VAL A 213 2.98 -26.01 5.80
CA VAL A 213 1.73 -25.71 5.07
C VAL A 213 1.71 -24.22 4.69
N LEU A 214 1.28 -23.89 3.47
CA LEU A 214 1.06 -22.53 3.00
C LEU A 214 -0.42 -22.33 2.74
N ALA A 215 -0.96 -21.18 3.17
CA ALA A 215 -2.36 -20.83 3.00
C ALA A 215 -2.49 -19.36 2.59
N SER A 216 -3.43 -19.05 1.70
CA SER A 216 -3.78 -17.68 1.32
C SER A 216 -5.26 -17.60 0.95
N ALA A 217 -5.90 -16.48 1.30
CA ALA A 217 -7.32 -16.23 1.07
C ALA A 217 -7.59 -15.35 -0.16
N GLY A 218 -6.58 -15.06 -0.97
CA GLY A 218 -6.69 -14.18 -2.14
C GLY A 218 -6.61 -12.70 -1.74
N GLU A 219 -7.60 -11.90 -2.12
CA GLU A 219 -7.57 -10.45 -1.93
C GLU A 219 -8.97 -9.88 -1.65
N TYR A 220 -9.02 -8.60 -1.22
CA TYR A 220 -10.20 -7.75 -1.15
C TYR A 220 -11.34 -8.31 -0.28
N ALA A 221 -11.00 -9.14 0.72
CA ALA A 221 -11.98 -9.82 1.57
C ALA A 221 -13.03 -10.63 0.80
N GLN A 222 -12.68 -11.13 -0.39
CA GLN A 222 -13.54 -12.00 -1.19
C GLN A 222 -13.68 -13.40 -0.59
N HIS A 223 -12.70 -13.81 0.21
CA HIS A 223 -12.66 -15.09 0.89
C HIS A 223 -12.18 -14.94 2.33
N LEU A 224 -12.61 -15.87 3.17
CA LEU A 224 -12.08 -16.10 4.52
C LEU A 224 -11.33 -17.43 4.49
N GLY A 225 -10.04 -17.42 4.76
CA GLY A 225 -9.25 -18.63 4.89
C GLY A 225 -9.60 -19.37 6.18
N ARG A 226 -9.61 -20.71 6.12
CA ARG A 226 -9.89 -21.57 7.27
C ARG A 226 -8.88 -22.71 7.31
N ILE A 227 -8.17 -22.81 8.42
CA ILE A 227 -7.17 -23.84 8.69
C ILE A 227 -7.61 -24.63 9.91
N GLU A 228 -7.78 -25.92 9.71
CA GLU A 228 -8.19 -26.87 10.76
C GLU A 228 -6.96 -27.68 11.21
N ILE A 229 -6.66 -27.62 12.51
CA ILE A 229 -5.57 -28.36 13.11
C ILE A 229 -6.14 -29.42 14.05
N ASP A 230 -5.79 -30.69 13.81
CA ASP A 230 -6.17 -31.82 14.66
C ASP A 230 -4.97 -32.78 14.81
N GLY A 231 -4.29 -32.68 15.96
CA GLY A 231 -3.00 -33.31 16.16
C GLY A 231 -1.95 -32.78 15.19
N ASP A 232 -1.37 -33.67 14.39
CA ASP A 232 -0.36 -33.33 13.38
C ASP A 232 -0.98 -33.04 12.00
N ARG A 233 -2.29 -33.09 11.87
CA ARG A 233 -2.99 -32.81 10.61
C ARG A 233 -3.34 -31.34 10.52
N ILE A 234 -2.95 -30.72 9.42
CA ILE A 234 -3.31 -29.34 9.05
C ILE A 234 -4.06 -29.41 7.72
N GLY A 235 -5.34 -29.06 7.73
CA GLY A 235 -6.17 -28.96 6.55
C GLY A 235 -6.48 -27.49 6.23
N VAL A 236 -6.42 -27.11 4.97
CA VAL A 236 -6.68 -25.73 4.50
C VAL A 236 -7.93 -25.74 3.63
N SER A 237 -8.74 -24.73 3.77
CA SER A 237 -9.89 -24.42 2.92
C SER A 237 -10.13 -22.90 2.87
N VAL A 238 -10.90 -22.45 1.91
CA VAL A 238 -11.36 -21.07 1.82
C VAL A 238 -12.88 -21.02 1.80
N ILE A 239 -13.45 -20.02 2.42
CA ILE A 239 -14.89 -19.77 2.50
C ILE A 239 -15.15 -18.52 1.67
N PRO A 240 -15.91 -18.59 0.57
CA PRO A 240 -16.34 -17.39 -0.13
C PRO A 240 -17.10 -16.44 0.80
N VAL A 241 -16.95 -15.14 0.58
CA VAL A 241 -17.67 -14.09 1.31
C VAL A 241 -18.74 -13.50 0.38
N PRO A 242 -19.97 -14.06 0.37
CA PRO A 242 -21.03 -13.60 -0.52
C PRO A 242 -21.47 -12.16 -0.18
N ASP A 243 -21.91 -11.41 -1.19
CA ASP A 243 -22.43 -10.06 -1.02
C ASP A 243 -23.69 -9.99 -0.15
N GLU A 244 -24.45 -11.08 -0.09
CA GLU A 244 -25.64 -11.23 0.74
C GLU A 244 -25.33 -11.47 2.23
N THR A 245 -24.06 -11.73 2.58
CA THR A 245 -23.66 -11.86 4.00
C THR A 245 -23.92 -10.54 4.72
N PRO A 246 -24.76 -10.51 5.77
CA PRO A 246 -25.00 -9.27 6.48
C PRO A 246 -23.71 -8.75 7.12
N PRO A 247 -23.45 -7.44 7.06
CA PRO A 247 -22.27 -6.85 7.69
C PRO A 247 -22.35 -6.95 9.21
N HIS A 248 -21.20 -7.15 9.85
CA HIS A 248 -21.12 -7.22 11.32
C HIS A 248 -21.37 -5.86 11.97
N PRO A 249 -22.29 -5.76 12.93
CA PRO A 249 -22.70 -4.47 13.49
C PRO A 249 -21.55 -3.70 14.16
N ASP A 250 -20.62 -4.39 14.81
CA ASP A 250 -19.49 -3.70 15.48
C ASP A 250 -18.52 -3.05 14.49
N VAL A 251 -18.31 -3.65 13.31
CA VAL A 251 -17.47 -3.07 12.25
C VAL A 251 -18.16 -1.84 11.65
N ILE A 252 -19.47 -1.94 11.39
CA ILE A 252 -20.25 -0.80 10.89
C ILE A 252 -20.27 0.34 11.92
N ALA A 253 -20.57 0.04 13.18
CA ALA A 253 -20.56 1.05 14.23
C ALA A 253 -19.19 1.72 14.42
N GLU A 254 -18.10 1.00 14.20
CA GLU A 254 -16.77 1.59 14.25
C GLU A 254 -16.49 2.48 13.03
N ALA A 255 -16.92 2.07 11.83
CA ALA A 255 -16.83 2.91 10.62
C ALA A 255 -17.64 4.22 10.80
N GLU A 256 -18.87 4.13 11.29
CA GLU A 256 -19.74 5.29 11.59
C GLU A 256 -19.12 6.24 12.63
N ARG A 257 -18.31 5.76 13.56
CA ARG A 257 -17.60 6.62 14.52
C ARG A 257 -16.44 7.39 13.89
N ILE A 258 -15.86 6.86 12.81
CA ILE A 258 -14.75 7.49 12.10
C ILE A 258 -15.25 8.50 11.06
N GLU A 259 -16.42 8.26 10.46
CA GLU A 259 -16.97 9.07 9.38
C GLU A 259 -17.00 10.59 9.65
N PRO A 260 -17.40 11.08 10.85
CA PRO A 260 -17.39 12.52 11.14
C PRO A 260 -15.98 13.14 11.07
N GLU A 261 -14.92 12.40 11.41
CA GLU A 261 -13.54 12.87 11.29
C GLU A 261 -13.14 13.00 9.82
N VAL A 262 -13.57 12.03 9.00
CA VAL A 262 -13.35 12.02 7.55
C VAL A 262 -14.11 13.17 6.88
N GLU A 263 -15.38 13.37 7.23
CA GLU A 263 -16.19 14.47 6.70
C GLU A 263 -15.62 15.85 7.07
N ALA A 264 -15.20 16.03 8.32
CA ALA A 264 -14.58 17.27 8.78
C ALA A 264 -13.27 17.54 8.02
N PHE A 265 -12.44 16.53 7.83
CA PHE A 265 -11.21 16.63 7.04
C PHE A 265 -11.49 17.04 5.59
N LEU A 266 -12.46 16.41 4.94
CA LEU A 266 -12.82 16.68 3.54
C LEU A 266 -13.53 18.02 3.36
N GLY A 267 -14.22 18.51 4.39
CA GLY A 267 -14.91 19.81 4.38
C GLY A 267 -14.00 21.02 4.56
N GLU A 268 -12.71 20.83 4.84
CA GLU A 268 -11.77 21.94 5.04
C GLU A 268 -11.52 22.71 3.74
N THR A 269 -11.62 24.05 3.80
CA THR A 269 -11.18 24.93 2.72
C THR A 269 -9.66 25.12 2.83
N LEU A 270 -8.94 24.73 1.78
CA LEU A 270 -7.47 24.72 1.74
C LEU A 270 -6.88 26.07 1.36
N GLY A 271 -7.58 26.83 0.51
CA GLY A 271 -7.13 28.10 -0.03
C GLY A 271 -8.03 28.52 -1.18
N GLU A 272 -7.56 29.44 -2.01
CA GLU A 272 -8.28 29.97 -3.17
C GLU A 272 -7.37 29.99 -4.40
N VAL A 273 -7.92 29.70 -5.58
CA VAL A 273 -7.24 29.80 -6.86
C VAL A 273 -7.90 30.87 -7.73
N ASP A 274 -7.10 31.67 -8.43
CA ASP A 274 -7.54 32.74 -9.32
C ASP A 274 -7.79 32.28 -10.77
N ARG A 275 -7.36 31.06 -11.09
CA ARG A 275 -7.54 30.37 -12.38
C ARG A 275 -7.88 28.91 -12.16
N PRO A 276 -8.37 28.18 -13.19
CA PRO A 276 -8.66 26.76 -13.03
C PRO A 276 -7.43 25.97 -12.53
N LEU A 277 -7.66 25.04 -11.59
CA LEU A 277 -6.66 24.09 -11.15
C LEU A 277 -6.59 22.98 -12.20
N ASP A 278 -5.85 23.22 -13.28
CA ASP A 278 -5.66 22.37 -14.45
C ASP A 278 -4.18 21.97 -14.63
N GLY A 279 -3.85 21.37 -15.76
CA GLY A 279 -2.47 20.93 -16.04
C GLY A 279 -1.45 22.07 -16.09
N ASP A 280 -1.84 23.28 -16.53
CA ASP A 280 -0.94 24.45 -16.54
C ASP A 280 -0.71 24.94 -15.10
N TRP A 281 -1.74 24.93 -14.26
CA TRP A 281 -1.62 25.26 -12.83
C TRP A 281 -0.71 24.27 -12.10
N ILE A 282 -0.87 22.96 -12.38
CA ILE A 282 -0.05 21.90 -11.78
C ILE A 282 1.40 22.02 -12.21
N ALA A 283 1.68 22.28 -13.49
CA ALA A 283 3.05 22.49 -13.98
C ALA A 283 3.71 23.69 -13.28
N ASP A 284 2.98 24.80 -13.07
CA ASP A 284 3.46 25.94 -12.28
C ASP A 284 3.77 25.58 -10.84
N MET A 285 2.86 24.90 -10.17
CA MET A 285 3.04 24.47 -8.78
C MET A 285 4.25 23.54 -8.62
N LEU A 286 4.44 22.57 -9.52
CA LEU A 286 5.59 21.67 -9.50
C LEU A 286 6.91 22.44 -9.73
N ARG A 287 6.93 23.40 -10.68
CA ARG A 287 8.08 24.27 -10.90
C ARG A 287 8.47 25.04 -9.63
N GLU A 288 7.50 25.65 -8.97
CA GLU A 288 7.75 26.44 -7.76
C GLU A 288 8.17 25.56 -6.58
N ARG A 289 7.46 24.45 -6.34
CA ARG A 289 7.76 23.52 -5.24
C ARG A 289 9.17 22.95 -5.35
N MET A 290 9.56 22.56 -6.53
CA MET A 290 10.88 21.94 -6.78
C MET A 290 11.99 22.95 -7.01
N ALA A 291 11.72 24.27 -6.89
CA ALA A 291 12.65 25.37 -7.19
C ALA A 291 13.29 25.20 -8.59
N ALA A 292 12.50 24.80 -9.58
CA ALA A 292 12.92 24.50 -10.92
C ALA A 292 12.76 25.68 -11.88
N GLU A 293 13.47 25.64 -13.02
CA GLU A 293 13.32 26.63 -14.09
C GLU A 293 12.10 26.33 -14.97
N VAL A 294 11.81 25.03 -15.13
CA VAL A 294 10.72 24.54 -15.98
C VAL A 294 9.86 23.57 -15.18
N GLY A 295 8.55 23.72 -15.28
CA GLY A 295 7.57 22.77 -14.74
C GLY A 295 6.96 21.93 -15.85
N LEU A 296 6.80 20.63 -15.63
CA LEU A 296 6.13 19.71 -16.53
C LEU A 296 5.02 18.97 -15.80
N ALA A 297 3.88 18.77 -16.47
CA ALA A 297 2.79 17.93 -15.94
C ALA A 297 1.98 17.32 -17.09
N VAL A 298 1.69 16.04 -17.01
CA VAL A 298 0.65 15.38 -17.81
C VAL A 298 -0.63 15.40 -16.99
N ALA A 299 -1.57 16.30 -17.34
CA ALA A 299 -2.77 16.55 -16.55
C ALA A 299 -3.56 15.28 -16.22
N GLY A 300 -3.76 14.39 -17.19
CA GLY A 300 -4.48 13.13 -17.01
C GLY A 300 -3.78 12.11 -16.10
N GLN A 301 -2.53 12.35 -15.67
CA GLN A 301 -1.85 11.56 -14.63
C GLN A 301 -2.09 12.10 -13.23
N VAL A 302 -2.49 13.37 -13.13
CA VAL A 302 -2.70 14.07 -11.87
C VAL A 302 -4.19 14.23 -11.59
N LEU A 303 -4.97 14.58 -12.60
CA LEU A 303 -6.41 14.83 -12.50
C LEU A 303 -7.20 13.73 -13.21
N SER A 304 -8.20 13.19 -12.53
CA SER A 304 -9.10 12.13 -13.06
C SER A 304 -10.47 12.67 -13.51
N GLY A 305 -10.69 13.96 -13.41
CA GLY A 305 -11.97 14.61 -13.77
C GLY A 305 -11.77 16.03 -14.31
N GLU A 306 -12.88 16.78 -14.38
CA GLU A 306 -12.85 18.19 -14.76
C GLU A 306 -11.99 19.01 -13.78
N PRO A 307 -11.17 19.95 -14.27
CA PRO A 307 -10.39 20.83 -13.41
C PRO A 307 -11.27 21.62 -12.44
N LEU A 308 -10.80 21.87 -11.24
CA LEU A 308 -11.52 22.72 -10.30
C LEU A 308 -11.55 24.17 -10.82
N PRO A 309 -12.72 24.83 -10.78
CA PRO A 309 -12.85 26.20 -11.25
C PRO A 309 -12.14 27.21 -10.33
N PRO A 310 -11.90 28.46 -10.78
CA PRO A 310 -11.43 29.52 -9.90
C PRO A 310 -12.33 29.72 -8.69
N GLY A 311 -11.75 30.03 -7.55
CA GLY A 311 -12.44 30.24 -6.27
C GLY A 311 -11.88 29.41 -5.13
N PRO A 312 -12.62 29.24 -4.03
CA PRO A 312 -12.19 28.46 -2.89
C PRO A 312 -12.07 26.96 -3.24
N VAL A 313 -10.94 26.38 -2.86
CA VAL A 313 -10.67 24.94 -3.03
C VAL A 313 -10.97 24.24 -1.72
N VAL A 314 -12.00 23.42 -1.71
CA VAL A 314 -12.34 22.52 -0.60
C VAL A 314 -11.65 21.17 -0.82
N ARG A 315 -11.16 20.55 0.25
CA ARG A 315 -10.38 19.30 0.14
C ARG A 315 -11.14 18.17 -0.52
N GLY A 316 -12.41 17.97 -0.19
CA GLY A 316 -13.22 16.88 -0.77
C GLY A 316 -13.23 16.90 -2.29
N PRO A 317 -13.68 17.97 -2.95
CA PRO A 317 -13.59 18.12 -4.39
C PRO A 317 -12.18 17.95 -4.98
N LEU A 318 -11.13 18.43 -4.28
CA LEU A 318 -9.75 18.17 -4.71
C LEU A 318 -9.41 16.67 -4.68
N TRP A 319 -9.84 15.94 -3.67
CA TRP A 319 -9.63 14.50 -3.56
C TRP A 319 -10.42 13.71 -4.60
N ASP A 320 -11.58 14.21 -5.04
CA ASP A 320 -12.39 13.58 -6.09
C ASP A 320 -11.72 13.69 -7.47
N VAL A 321 -11.03 14.79 -7.73
CA VAL A 321 -10.38 15.03 -9.03
C VAL A 321 -8.90 14.72 -9.07
N CYS A 322 -8.23 14.61 -7.91
CA CYS A 322 -6.80 14.35 -7.81
C CYS A 322 -6.52 13.11 -6.93
N ASP A 323 -6.77 11.93 -7.48
CA ASP A 323 -6.51 10.64 -6.82
C ASP A 323 -5.12 10.07 -7.15
N SER A 324 -4.25 10.85 -7.81
CA SER A 324 -2.92 10.45 -8.21
C SER A 324 -1.99 10.18 -7.04
N SER A 325 -1.26 9.07 -7.11
CA SER A 325 -0.16 8.74 -6.20
C SER A 325 1.21 9.19 -6.70
N ALA A 326 1.28 9.98 -7.78
CA ALA A 326 2.53 10.47 -8.33
C ALA A 326 3.28 11.36 -7.34
N ASN A 327 4.60 11.25 -7.29
CA ASN A 327 5.45 12.03 -6.40
C ASN A 327 6.09 13.20 -7.14
N PRO A 328 6.05 14.42 -6.58
CA PRO A 328 6.82 15.54 -7.10
C PRO A 328 8.31 15.23 -7.12
N GLY A 329 8.99 15.62 -8.19
CA GLY A 329 10.40 15.37 -8.37
C GLY A 329 11.10 16.45 -9.18
N VAL A 330 12.43 16.41 -9.18
CA VAL A 330 13.29 17.33 -9.93
C VAL A 330 14.44 16.59 -10.57
N ALA A 331 14.76 16.97 -11.79
CA ALA A 331 15.93 16.47 -12.52
C ALA A 331 16.60 17.57 -13.34
N THR A 332 17.89 17.41 -13.61
CA THR A 332 18.60 18.23 -14.59
C THR A 332 18.54 17.54 -15.95
N ILE A 333 18.04 18.24 -16.97
CA ILE A 333 17.76 17.69 -18.30
C ILE A 333 18.39 18.63 -19.35
N SER A 334 19.11 18.07 -20.33
CA SER A 334 19.63 18.87 -21.43
C SER A 334 18.50 19.46 -22.28
N GLY A 335 18.70 20.66 -22.85
CA GLY A 335 17.68 21.30 -23.66
C GLY A 335 17.27 20.49 -24.88
N GLU A 336 18.17 19.70 -25.46
CA GLU A 336 17.85 18.76 -26.54
C GLU A 336 16.82 17.71 -26.06
N ARG A 337 17.06 17.06 -24.90
CA ARG A 337 16.16 16.06 -24.31
C ARG A 337 14.85 16.70 -23.88
N LEU A 338 14.89 17.90 -23.29
CA LEU A 338 13.70 18.63 -22.88
C LEU A 338 12.79 18.97 -24.07
N ARG A 339 13.38 19.43 -25.19
CA ARG A 339 12.63 19.64 -26.44
C ARG A 339 11.94 18.35 -26.89
N ARG A 340 12.67 17.23 -26.88
CA ARG A 340 12.14 15.94 -27.28
C ARG A 340 11.00 15.49 -26.36
N MET A 341 11.11 15.64 -25.04
CA MET A 341 10.02 15.35 -24.10
C MET A 341 8.76 16.15 -24.45
N ILE A 342 8.92 17.44 -24.73
CA ILE A 342 7.80 18.32 -25.07
C ILE A 342 7.19 17.96 -26.43
N GLU A 343 8.00 17.70 -27.44
CA GLU A 343 7.51 17.26 -28.76
C GLU A 343 6.73 15.95 -28.65
N VAL A 344 7.27 14.96 -27.94
CA VAL A 344 6.62 13.67 -27.71
C VAL A 344 5.33 13.85 -26.92
N GLY A 345 5.39 14.51 -25.76
CA GLY A 345 4.24 14.66 -24.86
C GLY A 345 3.11 15.54 -25.40
N ARG A 346 3.35 16.27 -26.49
CA ARG A 346 2.34 17.06 -27.22
C ARG A 346 1.95 16.43 -28.56
N SER A 347 2.57 15.32 -28.94
CA SER A 347 2.24 14.67 -30.21
C SER A 347 0.91 13.93 -30.15
N PRO A 348 0.07 14.04 -31.20
CA PRO A 348 -1.18 13.29 -31.26
C PRO A 348 -0.98 11.77 -31.16
N ALA A 349 0.12 11.25 -31.70
CA ALA A 349 0.43 9.83 -31.66
C ALA A 349 0.67 9.33 -30.23
N TRP A 350 1.46 10.07 -29.43
CA TRP A 350 1.71 9.71 -28.03
C TRP A 350 0.43 9.80 -27.17
N ILE A 351 -0.37 10.85 -27.39
CA ILE A 351 -1.64 11.03 -26.69
C ILE A 351 -2.61 9.88 -27.03
N GLU A 352 -2.70 9.50 -28.31
CA GLU A 352 -3.60 8.42 -28.77
C GLU A 352 -3.13 7.05 -28.30
N GLU A 353 -1.85 6.74 -28.38
CA GLU A 353 -1.27 5.47 -27.92
C GLU A 353 -1.54 5.27 -26.42
N ARG A 354 -1.55 6.36 -25.66
CA ARG A 354 -1.70 6.36 -24.22
C ARG A 354 -3.11 6.67 -23.72
N ARG A 355 -4.12 6.61 -24.60
CA ARG A 355 -5.53 6.66 -24.21
C ARG A 355 -5.94 5.55 -23.26
N ARG A 356 -5.18 4.45 -23.19
CA ARG A 356 -5.39 3.41 -22.19
C ARG A 356 -5.01 3.97 -20.83
N PRO A 357 -5.88 3.84 -19.81
CA PRO A 357 -5.58 4.37 -18.51
C PRO A 357 -4.32 3.70 -17.92
N LEU A 358 -3.28 4.45 -17.68
CA LEU A 358 -2.21 4.03 -16.79
C LEU A 358 -2.70 4.26 -15.36
N ARG A 359 -2.65 3.24 -14.51
CA ARG A 359 -3.22 3.31 -13.15
C ARG A 359 -4.67 3.80 -13.10
N GLY A 360 -5.47 3.49 -14.12
CA GLY A 360 -6.87 3.91 -14.20
C GLY A 360 -7.13 5.32 -14.73
N ARG A 361 -6.11 6.04 -15.27
CA ARG A 361 -6.23 7.42 -15.75
C ARG A 361 -6.05 7.54 -17.26
N THR A 362 -6.71 8.54 -17.85
CA THR A 362 -6.50 8.91 -19.26
C THR A 362 -5.37 9.92 -19.36
N HIS A 363 -4.57 9.80 -20.42
CA HIS A 363 -3.53 10.77 -20.72
C HIS A 363 -4.09 11.97 -21.48
N GLU A 364 -3.55 13.13 -21.16
CA GLU A 364 -3.69 14.36 -21.90
C GLU A 364 -2.32 14.81 -22.42
N ARG A 365 -2.27 16.01 -23.02
CA ARG A 365 -1.00 16.58 -23.45
C ARG A 365 -0.10 16.92 -22.27
N LEU A 366 1.19 17.01 -22.54
CA LEU A 366 2.17 17.57 -21.62
C LEU A 366 2.01 19.10 -21.51
N HIS A 367 1.81 19.60 -20.31
CA HIS A 367 1.82 21.01 -19.94
C HIS A 367 3.23 21.45 -19.56
N VAL A 368 3.58 22.69 -19.88
CA VAL A 368 4.92 23.26 -19.66
C VAL A 368 4.78 24.65 -19.06
N SER A 369 5.48 24.90 -17.97
CA SER A 369 5.51 26.18 -17.27
C SER A 369 6.92 26.72 -17.14
N GLY A 370 7.05 28.05 -16.95
CA GLY A 370 8.31 28.74 -16.69
C GLY A 370 9.16 29.08 -17.92
N LEU A 371 8.88 28.47 -19.06
CA LEU A 371 9.64 28.68 -20.29
C LEU A 371 8.76 28.51 -21.53
N ASP A 372 8.97 29.38 -22.54
CA ASP A 372 8.43 29.13 -23.87
C ASP A 372 9.22 28.00 -24.54
N PRO A 373 8.56 26.89 -24.94
CA PRO A 373 9.24 25.77 -25.60
C PRO A 373 10.06 26.15 -26.82
N ALA A 374 9.67 27.23 -27.54
CA ALA A 374 10.41 27.74 -28.71
C ALA A 374 11.76 28.36 -28.32
N GLN A 375 11.94 28.74 -27.06
CA GLN A 375 13.14 29.41 -26.55
C GLN A 375 14.13 28.47 -25.85
N ILE A 376 13.86 27.17 -25.83
CA ILE A 376 14.79 26.19 -25.23
C ILE A 376 16.09 26.16 -26.03
N ASP A 377 17.22 26.39 -25.36
CA ASP A 377 18.55 26.20 -25.93
C ASP A 377 18.97 24.73 -25.80
N ALA A 378 19.16 24.04 -26.90
CA ALA A 378 19.54 22.63 -26.92
C ALA A 378 20.88 22.34 -26.23
N GLY A 379 21.79 23.33 -26.23
CA GLY A 379 23.13 23.22 -25.64
C GLY A 379 23.19 23.49 -24.14
N ARG A 380 22.06 23.87 -23.51
CA ARG A 380 21.98 24.21 -22.09
C ARG A 380 21.32 23.08 -21.31
N GLU A 381 21.65 22.95 -20.03
CA GLU A 381 20.90 22.15 -19.06
C GLU A 381 19.84 22.99 -18.35
N TYR A 382 18.71 22.36 -18.03
CA TYR A 382 17.59 22.95 -17.34
C TYR A 382 17.24 22.13 -16.10
N VAL A 383 16.92 22.80 -14.99
CA VAL A 383 16.33 22.19 -13.81
C VAL A 383 14.84 22.08 -14.07
N VAL A 384 14.33 20.85 -14.08
CA VAL A 384 12.94 20.52 -14.43
C VAL A 384 12.23 19.92 -13.24
N GLY A 385 11.14 20.55 -12.80
CA GLY A 385 10.21 20.05 -11.79
C GLY A 385 9.04 19.34 -12.47
N ALA A 386 8.74 18.12 -12.04
CA ALA A 386 7.69 17.30 -12.63
C ALA A 386 7.24 16.23 -11.61
N THR A 387 6.50 15.22 -12.06
CA THR A 387 6.24 14.03 -11.23
C THR A 387 7.16 12.87 -11.66
N ASP A 388 7.15 11.79 -10.86
CA ASP A 388 7.82 10.53 -11.22
C ASP A 388 7.36 10.02 -12.60
N TYR A 389 6.11 10.29 -12.98
CA TYR A 389 5.59 9.90 -14.28
C TYR A 389 6.35 10.53 -15.45
N GLU A 390 6.61 11.83 -15.41
CA GLU A 390 7.33 12.54 -16.48
C GLU A 390 8.86 12.28 -16.43
N LEU A 391 9.40 11.96 -15.24
CA LEU A 391 10.83 11.82 -15.03
C LEU A 391 11.36 10.39 -15.16
N GLU A 392 10.46 9.39 -15.20
CA GLU A 392 10.83 7.99 -15.37
C GLU A 392 10.47 7.45 -16.76
N SER A 393 11.16 6.38 -17.18
CA SER A 393 11.00 5.82 -18.52
C SER A 393 9.63 5.20 -18.78
N TYR A 394 8.91 4.78 -17.74
CA TYR A 394 7.57 4.20 -17.90
C TYR A 394 6.52 5.21 -18.38
N GLY A 395 6.72 6.51 -18.14
CA GLY A 395 5.90 7.59 -18.70
C GLY A 395 6.06 7.76 -20.22
N GLY A 396 7.15 7.24 -20.78
CA GLY A 396 7.45 7.27 -22.21
C GLY A 396 7.89 8.64 -22.74
N LEU A 397 8.24 9.56 -21.83
CA LEU A 397 8.86 10.85 -22.14
C LEU A 397 10.38 10.80 -21.98
N VAL A 398 10.87 9.91 -21.13
CA VAL A 398 12.28 9.65 -20.85
C VAL A 398 12.68 8.32 -21.47
N GLU A 399 13.77 8.29 -22.23
CA GLU A 399 14.33 7.06 -22.79
C GLU A 399 15.23 6.37 -21.74
N ARG A 400 15.19 5.04 -21.66
CA ARG A 400 15.91 4.26 -20.64
C ARG A 400 17.41 4.49 -20.60
N ASP A 401 18.00 4.80 -21.76
CA ASP A 401 19.43 5.06 -21.92
C ASP A 401 19.85 6.48 -21.50
N TRP A 402 18.89 7.35 -21.14
CA TRP A 402 19.23 8.70 -20.68
C TRP A 402 19.91 8.71 -19.32
N ASN A 403 19.79 7.64 -18.53
CA ASN A 403 20.34 7.52 -17.18
C ASN A 403 20.01 8.75 -16.32
N LEU A 404 18.77 9.24 -16.43
CA LEU A 404 18.29 10.35 -15.64
C LEU A 404 18.28 9.92 -14.15
N ARG A 405 18.67 10.83 -13.27
CA ARG A 405 18.67 10.60 -11.81
C ARG A 405 17.80 11.65 -11.14
N PRO A 406 16.49 11.49 -11.16
CA PRO A 406 15.58 12.39 -10.48
C PRO A 406 15.71 12.26 -8.97
N ARG A 407 15.39 13.37 -8.28
CA ARG A 407 15.21 13.40 -6.83
C ARG A 407 13.76 13.70 -6.53
N TYR A 408 13.10 12.88 -5.74
CA TYR A 408 11.70 13.00 -5.39
C TYR A 408 11.49 13.57 -3.99
N ASP A 409 10.34 14.21 -3.78
CA ASP A 409 9.90 14.78 -2.51
C ASP A 409 9.06 13.75 -1.72
N PHE A 410 9.67 12.59 -1.43
CA PHE A 410 9.00 11.54 -0.68
C PHE A 410 8.77 11.89 0.80
N PRO A 411 7.64 11.41 1.39
CA PRO A 411 6.57 10.59 0.82
C PRO A 411 5.41 11.40 0.21
N ILE A 412 5.64 12.67 -0.10
CA ILE A 412 4.60 13.59 -0.59
C ILE A 412 4.13 13.15 -1.98
N ILE A 413 2.82 13.04 -2.17
CA ILE A 413 2.22 12.91 -3.50
C ILE A 413 1.75 14.26 -4.02
N VAL A 414 1.47 14.32 -5.31
CA VAL A 414 1.08 15.56 -5.98
C VAL A 414 -0.15 16.22 -5.36
N ARG A 415 -1.15 15.47 -4.90
CA ARG A 415 -2.33 16.01 -4.20
C ARG A 415 -1.94 16.72 -2.91
N GLU A 416 -1.09 16.13 -2.10
CA GLU A 416 -0.59 16.75 -0.86
C GLU A 416 0.26 17.98 -1.16
N ALA A 417 1.05 17.95 -2.23
CA ALA A 417 1.78 19.10 -2.70
C ALA A 417 0.85 20.27 -3.09
N ILE A 418 -0.28 19.97 -3.73
CA ILE A 418 -1.34 20.96 -4.03
C ILE A 418 -1.92 21.52 -2.73
N GLU A 419 -2.30 20.67 -1.75
CA GLU A 419 -2.82 21.10 -0.46
C GLU A 419 -1.86 22.03 0.29
N GLU A 420 -0.58 21.68 0.33
CA GLU A 420 0.46 22.50 0.96
C GLU A 420 0.67 23.83 0.23
N HIS A 421 0.59 23.83 -1.11
CA HIS A 421 0.72 25.05 -1.91
C HIS A 421 -0.43 26.01 -1.68
N LEU A 422 -1.67 25.52 -1.59
CA LEU A 422 -2.87 26.31 -1.34
C LEU A 422 -2.93 26.96 0.05
N ARG A 423 -2.21 26.42 1.03
CA ARG A 423 -2.13 26.96 2.41
C ARG A 423 -1.06 28.02 2.63
N ARG A 424 -0.26 28.31 1.61
CA ARG A 424 0.79 29.36 1.65
C ARG A 424 0.23 30.73 1.38
#